data_202e4de320ccda0e6060f9de085ce5c4
#
_entry.id   202e4de320ccda0e6060f9de085ce5c4
#
_cell.length_a   1.000
_cell.length_b   1.000
_cell.length_c   1.000
_cell.angle_alpha   90.00
_cell.angle_beta   90.00
_cell.angle_gamma   90.00
#
_symmetry.space_group_name_H-M   'P 1'
#
loop_
_entity.id
_entity.type
_entity.pdbx_description
1 polymer ?
#
loop_
_entity_poly.entity_id
_entity_poly.type
_entity_poly.pdbx_seq_one_letter_code
_entity_poly.pdbx_strand_id
1 'polypeptide(L)'
;PIKALYFGGGTPTALEASDIRKILGAARKNLPLAKDCEITFEGRIHGFSDEKLEACLEGGVNRLSIGVQTFNPETRREMQRLDSPEFIIHRLEELGEHDNLAVVIDLLFGFPGQKGKVWTKDLRIAAELPIDGVDCYQLNVFEKSPLNTRIKSGLCEPAATLAEAADMYAESVEKFSSHPDWHRLTNTHWAKTPLERNLYNRLAKGPSDCLPFGCGAGGKLFGYSWMQERKLAKWSDMVDKGLKPVFVMMKPQEHWTLMRTLASSVESGPFNLREIGGNFNVDIEKPLKPVMEQWIKAGLLEKSGDLYSPTVAGQFWYVTMAQLATEALTMIISKDDSFKADPITQSVYSPNQAEAWLKTINKREE
;
A
#
# COMPACT_ATOMS: atom_id res chain seq x y z
N PRO A 1 -1.54 20.04 -8.28
CA PRO A 1 -2.77 19.25 -8.28
C PRO A 1 -2.54 17.89 -7.63
N ILE A 2 -3.60 17.33 -7.02
CA ILE A 2 -3.60 16.01 -6.38
C ILE A 2 -3.66 14.94 -7.47
N LYS A 3 -2.70 14.02 -7.46
CA LYS A 3 -2.56 12.97 -8.47
C LYS A 3 -3.31 11.69 -8.13
N ALA A 4 -3.54 11.43 -6.83
CA ALA A 4 -4.26 10.26 -6.37
C ALA A 4 -5.13 10.60 -5.16
N LEU A 5 -6.33 10.04 -5.11
CA LEU A 5 -7.29 10.11 -4.02
C LEU A 5 -7.72 8.69 -3.67
N TYR A 6 -7.64 8.31 -2.40
CA TYR A 6 -7.90 6.95 -1.96
C TYR A 6 -8.93 6.93 -0.83
N PHE A 7 -10.06 6.29 -1.08
CA PHE A 7 -11.09 6.02 -0.08
C PHE A 7 -10.90 4.59 0.43
N GLY A 8 -10.36 4.47 1.63
CA GLY A 8 -10.05 3.18 2.24
C GLY A 8 -10.37 3.15 3.73
N GLY A 9 -9.94 2.08 4.39
CA GLY A 9 -10.08 1.88 5.83
C GLY A 9 -11.13 0.84 6.21
N GLY A 10 -12.25 1.27 6.81
CA GLY A 10 -13.24 0.36 7.38
C GLY A 10 -14.21 -0.31 6.41
N THR A 11 -14.04 -0.27 5.12
CA THR A 11 -14.91 -0.74 4.04
C THR A 11 -15.81 0.38 3.47
N PRO A 12 -15.28 1.24 2.61
CA PRO A 12 -16.05 2.34 2.00
C PRO A 12 -17.30 1.90 1.23
N THR A 13 -17.30 0.71 0.63
CA THR A 13 -18.50 0.14 -0.03
C THR A 13 -19.64 -0.21 0.94
N ALA A 14 -19.43 -0.09 2.25
CA ALA A 14 -20.51 -0.18 3.24
C ALA A 14 -21.37 1.10 3.33
N LEU A 15 -20.88 2.24 2.80
CA LEU A 15 -21.64 3.48 2.73
C LEU A 15 -22.83 3.33 1.80
N GLU A 16 -23.90 4.10 2.06
CA GLU A 16 -25.02 4.21 1.14
C GLU A 16 -24.64 5.02 -0.11
N ALA A 17 -25.28 4.73 -1.24
CA ALA A 17 -25.00 5.39 -2.52
C ALA A 17 -25.09 6.94 -2.41
N SER A 18 -26.06 7.45 -1.64
CA SER A 18 -26.19 8.88 -1.38
C SER A 18 -24.99 9.48 -0.65
N ASP A 19 -24.36 8.73 0.26
CA ASP A 19 -23.19 9.20 1.01
C ASP A 19 -21.91 9.09 0.18
N ILE A 20 -21.83 8.06 -0.69
CA ILE A 20 -20.77 7.97 -1.71
C ILE A 20 -20.81 9.20 -2.62
N ARG A 21 -21.99 9.57 -3.15
CA ARG A 21 -22.16 10.78 -3.98
C ARG A 21 -21.75 12.05 -3.24
N LYS A 22 -22.14 12.19 -1.95
CA LYS A 22 -21.78 13.37 -1.13
C LYS A 22 -20.27 13.48 -0.94
N ILE A 23 -19.58 12.42 -0.53
CA ILE A 23 -18.16 12.47 -0.23
C ILE A 23 -17.32 12.69 -1.50
N LEU A 24 -17.65 12.04 -2.59
CA LEU A 24 -16.97 12.22 -3.87
C LEU A 24 -17.23 13.62 -4.45
N GLY A 25 -18.47 14.10 -4.38
CA GLY A 25 -18.83 15.46 -4.78
C GLY A 25 -18.10 16.53 -3.97
N ALA A 26 -17.99 16.33 -2.65
CA ALA A 26 -17.23 17.23 -1.77
C ALA A 26 -15.73 17.23 -2.11
N ALA A 27 -15.14 16.07 -2.38
CA ALA A 27 -13.75 15.95 -2.79
C ALA A 27 -13.49 16.67 -4.12
N ARG A 28 -14.31 16.44 -5.13
CA ARG A 28 -14.17 17.10 -6.45
C ARG A 28 -14.36 18.60 -6.39
N LYS A 29 -15.27 19.09 -5.52
CA LYS A 29 -15.54 20.53 -5.37
C LYS A 29 -14.41 21.28 -4.66
N ASN A 30 -13.78 20.63 -3.66
CA ASN A 30 -12.90 21.33 -2.72
C ASN A 30 -11.41 21.00 -2.89
N LEU A 31 -11.07 19.94 -3.64
CA LEU A 31 -9.69 19.52 -3.82
C LEU A 31 -9.20 19.82 -5.24
N PRO A 32 -7.94 20.29 -5.41
CA PRO A 32 -7.37 20.59 -6.72
C PRO A 32 -6.91 19.29 -7.41
N LEU A 33 -7.84 18.44 -7.81
CA LEU A 33 -7.56 17.17 -8.45
C LEU A 33 -6.93 17.40 -9.85
N ALA A 34 -5.95 16.57 -10.20
CA ALA A 34 -5.41 16.50 -11.56
C ALA A 34 -6.48 15.96 -12.53
N LYS A 35 -6.36 16.27 -13.82
CA LYS A 35 -7.30 15.77 -14.84
C LYS A 35 -7.30 14.24 -14.93
N ASP A 36 -6.14 13.63 -14.72
CA ASP A 36 -5.88 12.18 -14.71
C ASP A 36 -5.74 11.61 -13.31
N CYS A 37 -6.32 12.26 -12.30
CA CYS A 37 -6.27 11.82 -10.90
C CYS A 37 -6.79 10.38 -10.78
N GLU A 38 -5.99 9.52 -10.16
CA GLU A 38 -6.46 8.19 -9.77
C GLU A 38 -7.37 8.33 -8.55
N ILE A 39 -8.64 7.97 -8.70
CA ILE A 39 -9.61 7.97 -7.59
C ILE A 39 -9.96 6.53 -7.29
N THR A 40 -9.36 6.00 -6.22
CA THR A 40 -9.56 4.63 -5.76
C THR A 40 -10.65 4.56 -4.70
N PHE A 41 -11.55 3.58 -4.86
CA PHE A 41 -12.53 3.23 -3.85
C PHE A 41 -12.32 1.78 -3.41
N GLU A 42 -12.00 1.58 -2.12
CA GLU A 42 -11.74 0.25 -1.54
C GLU A 42 -13.03 -0.39 -1.07
N GLY A 43 -13.14 -1.71 -1.21
CA GLY A 43 -14.33 -2.37 -0.74
C GLY A 43 -14.33 -3.88 -0.77
N ARG A 44 -15.54 -4.39 -0.65
CA ARG A 44 -15.89 -5.81 -0.79
C ARG A 44 -17.01 -5.95 -1.80
N ILE A 45 -17.12 -7.10 -2.42
CA ILE A 45 -18.27 -7.42 -3.26
C ILE A 45 -19.57 -7.43 -2.44
N HIS A 46 -19.49 -7.94 -1.20
CA HIS A 46 -20.64 -7.98 -0.30
C HIS A 46 -21.28 -6.60 -0.09
N GLY A 47 -22.54 -6.48 -0.47
CA GLY A 47 -23.32 -5.25 -0.33
C GLY A 47 -22.90 -4.11 -1.26
N PHE A 48 -22.05 -4.37 -2.27
CA PHE A 48 -21.70 -3.40 -3.31
C PHE A 48 -22.66 -3.54 -4.49
N SER A 49 -23.80 -2.83 -4.39
CA SER A 49 -24.88 -2.84 -5.39
C SER A 49 -24.52 -1.99 -6.62
N ASP A 50 -25.31 -2.15 -7.70
CA ASP A 50 -25.17 -1.34 -8.92
C ASP A 50 -25.38 0.16 -8.63
N GLU A 51 -26.32 0.52 -7.76
CA GLU A 51 -26.53 1.90 -7.36
C GLU A 51 -25.29 2.52 -6.70
N LYS A 52 -24.55 1.73 -5.90
CA LYS A 52 -23.29 2.18 -5.29
C LYS A 52 -22.16 2.27 -6.31
N LEU A 53 -22.10 1.33 -7.26
CA LEU A 53 -21.18 1.39 -8.38
C LEU A 53 -21.43 2.64 -9.23
N GLU A 54 -22.69 2.90 -9.59
CA GLU A 54 -23.10 4.10 -10.33
C GLU A 54 -22.67 5.38 -9.58
N ALA A 55 -22.92 5.46 -8.26
CA ALA A 55 -22.48 6.57 -7.43
C ALA A 55 -20.96 6.78 -7.42
N CYS A 56 -20.19 5.69 -7.46
CA CYS A 56 -18.75 5.74 -7.61
C CYS A 56 -18.33 6.31 -8.99
N LEU A 57 -18.90 5.78 -10.07
CA LEU A 57 -18.60 6.20 -11.44
C LEU A 57 -18.97 7.67 -11.68
N GLU A 58 -20.17 8.10 -11.28
CA GLU A 58 -20.60 9.50 -11.30
C GLU A 58 -19.64 10.42 -10.53
N GLY A 59 -19.14 9.94 -9.39
CA GLY A 59 -18.14 10.61 -8.57
C GLY A 59 -16.74 10.66 -9.20
N GLY A 60 -16.52 9.93 -10.30
CA GLY A 60 -15.25 9.86 -11.04
C GLY A 60 -14.26 8.84 -10.47
N VAL A 61 -14.73 7.84 -9.71
CA VAL A 61 -13.92 6.67 -9.34
C VAL A 61 -13.50 5.97 -10.62
N ASN A 62 -12.20 5.75 -10.76
CA ASN A 62 -11.61 5.08 -11.91
C ASN A 62 -10.73 3.88 -11.51
N ARG A 63 -10.76 3.51 -10.22
CA ARG A 63 -10.09 2.33 -9.68
C ARG A 63 -10.87 1.77 -8.51
N LEU A 64 -11.18 0.47 -8.54
CA LEU A 64 -11.72 -0.28 -7.41
C LEU A 64 -10.65 -1.21 -6.87
N SER A 65 -10.47 -1.25 -5.54
CA SER A 65 -9.63 -2.23 -4.85
C SER A 65 -10.54 -3.13 -4.02
N ILE A 66 -10.69 -4.37 -4.45
CA ILE A 66 -11.69 -5.30 -3.89
C ILE A 66 -11.01 -6.40 -3.09
N GLY A 67 -11.22 -6.40 -1.78
CA GLY A 67 -10.71 -7.45 -0.91
C GLY A 67 -11.44 -8.77 -1.10
N VAL A 68 -10.99 -9.61 -2.02
CA VAL A 68 -11.49 -10.99 -2.24
C VAL A 68 -10.90 -11.95 -1.22
N GLN A 69 -9.61 -11.88 -1.03
CA GLN A 69 -8.75 -12.67 -0.14
C GLN A 69 -8.53 -14.11 -0.60
N THR A 70 -9.57 -14.86 -0.94
CA THR A 70 -9.53 -16.22 -1.47
C THR A 70 -10.86 -16.56 -2.13
N PHE A 71 -10.83 -17.45 -3.11
CA PHE A 71 -12.03 -18.06 -3.71
C PHE A 71 -12.38 -19.41 -3.05
N ASN A 72 -11.61 -19.88 -2.07
CA ASN A 72 -11.91 -21.14 -1.39
C ASN A 72 -13.09 -20.97 -0.41
N PRO A 73 -14.22 -21.74 -0.60
CA PRO A 73 -15.43 -21.56 0.21
C PRO A 73 -15.25 -21.90 1.68
N GLU A 74 -14.34 -22.83 2.01
CA GLU A 74 -14.08 -23.21 3.40
C GLU A 74 -13.34 -22.13 4.14
N THR A 75 -12.23 -21.64 3.57
CA THR A 75 -11.44 -20.53 4.11
C THR A 75 -12.30 -19.27 4.24
N ARG A 76 -13.16 -18.98 3.24
CA ARG A 76 -14.11 -17.86 3.31
C ARG A 76 -15.06 -17.95 4.50
N ARG A 77 -15.65 -19.14 4.73
CA ARG A 77 -16.53 -19.36 5.89
C ARG A 77 -15.82 -19.12 7.22
N GLU A 78 -14.59 -19.59 7.36
CA GLU A 78 -13.79 -19.36 8.57
C GLU A 78 -13.48 -17.87 8.79
N MET A 79 -13.33 -17.12 7.71
CA MET A 79 -13.14 -15.66 7.73
C MET A 79 -14.45 -14.87 7.87
N GLN A 80 -15.59 -15.54 8.05
CA GLN A 80 -16.91 -14.93 8.12
C GLN A 80 -17.24 -14.11 6.85
N ARG A 81 -16.80 -14.58 5.68
CA ARG A 81 -17.14 -14.02 4.37
C ARG A 81 -18.27 -14.81 3.75
N LEU A 82 -19.43 -14.16 3.62
CA LEU A 82 -20.70 -14.83 3.34
C LEU A 82 -20.90 -15.15 1.85
N ASP A 83 -20.34 -14.32 0.95
CA ASP A 83 -20.56 -14.48 -0.49
C ASP A 83 -19.87 -15.73 -1.01
N SER A 84 -20.53 -16.46 -1.90
CA SER A 84 -19.96 -17.62 -2.56
C SER A 84 -18.88 -17.22 -3.58
N PRO A 85 -17.94 -18.10 -3.88
CA PRO A 85 -16.94 -17.84 -4.93
C PRO A 85 -17.58 -17.53 -6.29
N GLU A 86 -18.64 -18.24 -6.65
CA GLU A 86 -19.34 -18.08 -7.93
C GLU A 86 -19.96 -16.68 -8.04
N PHE A 87 -20.57 -16.18 -6.95
CA PHE A 87 -21.14 -14.84 -6.90
C PHE A 87 -20.03 -13.77 -7.06
N ILE A 88 -18.89 -13.98 -6.39
CA ILE A 88 -17.76 -13.04 -6.49
C ILE A 88 -17.19 -13.00 -7.89
N ILE A 89 -16.99 -14.18 -8.49
CA ILE A 89 -16.47 -14.30 -9.86
C ILE A 89 -17.39 -13.56 -10.82
N HIS A 90 -18.69 -13.87 -10.78
CA HIS A 90 -19.70 -13.22 -11.63
C HIS A 90 -19.68 -11.69 -11.45
N ARG A 91 -19.63 -11.21 -10.20
CA ARG A 91 -19.59 -9.77 -9.94
C ARG A 91 -18.30 -9.10 -10.44
N LEU A 92 -17.16 -9.79 -10.36
CA LEU A 92 -15.89 -9.28 -10.92
C LEU A 92 -15.92 -9.26 -12.46
N GLU A 93 -16.59 -10.23 -13.10
CA GLU A 93 -16.81 -10.22 -14.54
C GLU A 93 -17.65 -9.01 -14.97
N GLU A 94 -18.75 -8.70 -14.27
CA GLU A 94 -19.58 -7.52 -14.53
C GLU A 94 -18.78 -6.21 -14.34
N LEU A 95 -18.00 -6.11 -13.28
CA LEU A 95 -17.15 -4.93 -13.03
C LEU A 95 -16.08 -4.74 -14.11
N GLY A 96 -15.52 -5.82 -14.63
CA GLY A 96 -14.52 -5.82 -15.69
C GLY A 96 -15.05 -5.39 -17.07
N GLU A 97 -16.38 -5.26 -17.26
CA GLU A 97 -16.99 -4.74 -18.48
C GLU A 97 -16.89 -3.19 -18.60
N HIS A 98 -16.45 -2.50 -17.54
CA HIS A 98 -16.34 -1.03 -17.53
C HIS A 98 -14.99 -0.55 -18.07
N ASP A 99 -14.93 -0.06 -19.28
CA ASP A 99 -13.71 0.36 -20.01
C ASP A 99 -12.80 1.38 -19.29
N ASN A 100 -13.35 2.19 -18.37
CA ASN A 100 -12.60 3.27 -17.69
C ASN A 100 -12.43 3.02 -16.19
N LEU A 101 -12.62 1.80 -15.74
CA LEU A 101 -12.56 1.40 -14.34
C LEU A 101 -11.51 0.30 -14.16
N ALA A 102 -10.40 0.61 -13.54
CA ALA A 102 -9.45 -0.42 -13.13
C ALA A 102 -10.03 -1.25 -11.98
N VAL A 103 -10.19 -2.55 -12.19
CA VAL A 103 -10.65 -3.51 -11.17
C VAL A 103 -9.45 -4.28 -10.65
N VAL A 104 -9.14 -4.10 -9.38
CA VAL A 104 -8.01 -4.75 -8.70
C VAL A 104 -8.53 -5.59 -7.54
N ILE A 105 -8.00 -6.78 -7.38
CA ILE A 105 -8.36 -7.64 -6.25
C ILE A 105 -7.19 -7.88 -5.31
N ASP A 106 -7.50 -7.98 -4.01
CA ASP A 106 -6.54 -8.44 -3.02
C ASP A 106 -6.75 -9.93 -2.76
N LEU A 107 -5.69 -10.72 -2.89
CA LEU A 107 -5.59 -12.10 -2.45
C LEU A 107 -4.66 -12.20 -1.25
N LEU A 108 -4.99 -13.09 -0.31
CA LEU A 108 -4.15 -13.38 0.85
C LEU A 108 -3.70 -14.83 0.85
N PHE A 109 -2.43 -15.06 1.08
CA PHE A 109 -1.89 -16.39 1.30
C PHE A 109 -1.41 -16.59 2.74
N GLY A 110 -1.34 -17.84 3.15
CA GLY A 110 -0.89 -18.23 4.47
C GLY A 110 -2.00 -18.31 5.54
N PHE A 111 -3.27 -18.40 5.14
CA PHE A 111 -4.37 -18.63 6.09
C PHE A 111 -4.21 -19.95 6.87
N PRO A 112 -4.75 -20.04 8.09
CA PRO A 112 -4.93 -21.30 8.80
C PRO A 112 -5.59 -22.35 7.91
N GLY A 113 -4.95 -23.51 7.79
CA GLY A 113 -5.44 -24.61 6.95
C GLY A 113 -5.37 -24.41 5.43
N GLN A 114 -4.92 -23.27 4.94
CA GLN A 114 -4.73 -23.05 3.51
C GLN A 114 -3.56 -23.91 3.01
N LYS A 115 -3.86 -24.92 2.20
CA LYS A 115 -2.84 -25.76 1.56
C LYS A 115 -2.44 -25.15 0.21
N GLY A 116 -1.24 -25.47 -0.30
CA GLY A 116 -0.73 -24.95 -1.57
C GLY A 116 -1.72 -25.09 -2.73
N LYS A 117 -2.44 -26.22 -2.83
CA LYS A 117 -3.48 -26.42 -3.86
C LYS A 117 -4.61 -25.39 -3.83
N VAL A 118 -4.95 -24.84 -2.68
CA VAL A 118 -5.97 -23.77 -2.56
C VAL A 118 -5.39 -22.49 -3.15
N TRP A 119 -4.16 -22.16 -2.82
CA TRP A 119 -3.47 -20.98 -3.35
C TRP A 119 -3.30 -21.06 -4.87
N THR A 120 -2.83 -22.18 -5.39
CA THR A 120 -2.73 -22.44 -6.85
C THR A 120 -4.07 -22.18 -7.56
N LYS A 121 -5.17 -22.64 -6.96
CA LYS A 121 -6.51 -22.42 -7.51
C LYS A 121 -6.90 -20.94 -7.49
N ASP A 122 -6.64 -20.23 -6.38
CA ASP A 122 -6.93 -18.80 -6.26
C ASP A 122 -6.16 -17.99 -7.32
N LEU A 123 -4.88 -18.26 -7.51
CA LEU A 123 -4.05 -17.61 -8.52
C LEU A 123 -4.54 -17.89 -9.95
N ARG A 124 -4.96 -19.13 -10.23
CA ARG A 124 -5.50 -19.49 -11.54
C ARG A 124 -6.79 -18.72 -11.84
N ILE A 125 -7.72 -18.67 -10.91
CA ILE A 125 -8.97 -17.91 -11.08
C ILE A 125 -8.66 -16.44 -11.33
N ALA A 126 -7.80 -15.82 -10.51
CA ALA A 126 -7.43 -14.42 -10.66
C ALA A 126 -6.80 -14.11 -12.02
N ALA A 127 -5.93 -15.00 -12.53
CA ALA A 127 -5.28 -14.80 -13.82
C ALA A 127 -6.25 -14.84 -15.02
N GLU A 128 -7.33 -15.62 -14.92
CA GLU A 128 -8.34 -15.80 -15.97
C GLU A 128 -9.42 -14.71 -15.96
N LEU A 129 -9.68 -14.06 -14.80
CA LEU A 129 -10.70 -13.02 -14.66
C LEU A 129 -10.39 -11.76 -15.50
N PRO A 130 -11.42 -11.05 -15.98
CA PRO A 130 -11.29 -9.77 -16.69
C PRO A 130 -11.04 -8.61 -15.69
N ILE A 131 -10.01 -8.73 -14.88
CA ILE A 131 -9.56 -7.73 -13.92
C ILE A 131 -8.24 -7.09 -14.36
N ASP A 132 -7.95 -5.89 -13.87
CA ASP A 132 -6.80 -5.11 -14.29
C ASP A 132 -5.57 -5.30 -13.41
N GLY A 133 -5.76 -5.75 -12.19
CA GLY A 133 -4.66 -5.96 -11.27
C GLY A 133 -4.96 -6.94 -10.13
N VAL A 134 -3.90 -7.45 -9.52
CA VAL A 134 -3.97 -8.31 -8.35
C VAL A 134 -2.86 -7.99 -7.36
N ASP A 135 -3.24 -7.89 -6.10
CA ASP A 135 -2.32 -7.86 -4.97
C ASP A 135 -2.30 -9.23 -4.30
N CYS A 136 -1.09 -9.79 -4.09
CA CYS A 136 -0.90 -11.03 -3.34
C CYS A 136 -0.17 -10.72 -2.03
N TYR A 137 -0.90 -10.70 -0.92
CA TYR A 137 -0.37 -10.36 0.39
C TYR A 137 -0.23 -11.59 1.28
N GLN A 138 0.83 -11.59 2.10
CA GLN A 138 0.95 -12.55 3.17
C GLN A 138 0.03 -12.19 4.33
N LEU A 139 -0.67 -13.18 4.88
CA LEU A 139 -1.43 -13.01 6.11
C LEU A 139 -0.50 -12.72 7.29
N ASN A 140 -0.73 -11.59 7.96
CA ASN A 140 -0.06 -11.25 9.20
C ASN A 140 -0.96 -11.57 10.40
N VAL A 141 -0.53 -12.48 11.25
CA VAL A 141 -1.24 -12.83 12.49
C VAL A 141 -0.70 -11.98 13.63
N PHE A 142 -1.42 -10.92 13.98
CA PHE A 142 -1.03 -10.05 15.09
C PHE A 142 -1.32 -10.69 16.44
N GLU A 143 -0.43 -10.50 17.41
CA GLU A 143 -0.45 -11.18 18.73
C GLU A 143 -1.79 -11.05 19.48
N LYS A 144 -2.46 -9.92 19.39
CA LYS A 144 -3.74 -9.66 20.10
C LYS A 144 -4.97 -9.76 19.17
N SER A 145 -4.81 -10.30 17.96
CA SER A 145 -5.93 -10.45 17.04
C SER A 145 -6.86 -11.59 17.45
N PRO A 146 -8.16 -11.52 17.08
CA PRO A 146 -9.08 -12.63 17.28
C PRO A 146 -8.60 -13.93 16.63
N LEU A 147 -7.96 -13.85 15.46
CA LEU A 147 -7.39 -15.00 14.77
C LEU A 147 -6.28 -15.67 15.60
N ASN A 148 -5.35 -14.86 16.15
CA ASN A 148 -4.29 -15.42 17.02
C ASN A 148 -4.86 -16.11 18.27
N THR A 149 -5.92 -15.54 18.85
CA THR A 149 -6.61 -16.15 19.98
C THR A 149 -7.20 -17.51 19.61
N ARG A 150 -7.84 -17.62 18.45
CA ARG A 150 -8.41 -18.88 17.94
C ARG A 150 -7.33 -19.93 17.66
N ILE A 151 -6.19 -19.53 17.06
CA ILE A 151 -5.05 -20.42 16.81
C ILE A 151 -4.50 -20.94 18.17
N LYS A 152 -4.22 -20.03 19.11
CA LYS A 152 -3.66 -20.40 20.44
C LYS A 152 -4.59 -21.29 21.26
N SER A 153 -5.90 -21.18 21.09
CA SER A 153 -6.88 -22.02 21.76
C SER A 153 -7.19 -23.35 21.03
N GLY A 154 -6.54 -23.60 19.88
CA GLY A 154 -6.80 -24.82 19.09
C GLY A 154 -8.14 -24.83 18.35
N LEU A 155 -8.82 -23.69 18.24
CA LEU A 155 -10.10 -23.56 17.53
C LEU A 155 -9.93 -23.47 15.99
N CYS A 156 -8.73 -23.28 15.50
CA CYS A 156 -8.36 -23.39 14.10
C CYS A 156 -6.90 -23.82 13.95
N GLU A 157 -6.55 -24.32 12.78
CA GLU A 157 -5.16 -24.67 12.46
C GLU A 157 -4.24 -23.46 12.59
N PRO A 158 -2.90 -23.66 12.73
CA PRO A 158 -1.95 -22.56 12.65
C PRO A 158 -1.95 -21.94 11.24
N ALA A 159 -1.57 -20.68 11.17
CA ALA A 159 -1.25 -20.04 9.89
C ALA A 159 -0.02 -20.71 9.26
N ALA A 160 0.18 -20.48 7.96
CA ALA A 160 1.34 -21.02 7.25
C ALA A 160 2.64 -20.63 7.96
N THR A 161 3.57 -21.56 8.00
CA THR A 161 4.94 -21.29 8.42
C THR A 161 5.61 -20.32 7.43
N LEU A 162 6.71 -19.72 7.84
CA LEU A 162 7.45 -18.80 6.97
C LEU A 162 7.91 -19.49 5.67
N ALA A 163 8.31 -20.75 5.73
CA ALA A 163 8.71 -21.52 4.56
C ALA A 163 7.53 -21.75 3.61
N GLU A 164 6.38 -22.21 4.14
CA GLU A 164 5.17 -22.39 3.34
C GLU A 164 4.69 -21.06 2.72
N ALA A 165 4.78 -19.96 3.45
CA ALA A 165 4.43 -18.63 2.93
C ALA A 165 5.40 -18.18 1.82
N ALA A 166 6.69 -18.49 1.94
CA ALA A 166 7.68 -18.20 0.90
C ALA A 166 7.42 -19.03 -0.38
N ASP A 167 7.03 -20.30 -0.24
CA ASP A 167 6.66 -21.16 -1.38
C ASP A 167 5.39 -20.62 -2.07
N MET A 168 4.36 -20.22 -1.31
CA MET A 168 3.15 -19.61 -1.87
C MET A 168 3.44 -18.27 -2.58
N TYR A 169 4.34 -17.48 -2.03
CA TYR A 169 4.78 -16.25 -2.68
C TYR A 169 5.51 -16.54 -4.01
N ALA A 170 6.43 -17.51 -4.01
CA ALA A 170 7.16 -17.91 -5.20
C ALA A 170 6.21 -18.40 -6.31
N GLU A 171 5.17 -19.15 -5.93
CA GLU A 171 4.11 -19.60 -6.86
C GLU A 171 3.34 -18.41 -7.46
N SER A 172 3.07 -17.34 -6.68
CA SER A 172 2.46 -16.10 -7.21
C SER A 172 3.35 -15.46 -8.27
N VAL A 173 4.65 -15.34 -7.96
CA VAL A 173 5.63 -14.76 -8.89
C VAL A 173 5.70 -15.56 -10.17
N GLU A 174 5.79 -16.90 -10.07
CA GLU A 174 5.83 -17.80 -11.23
C GLU A 174 4.56 -17.66 -12.08
N LYS A 175 3.37 -17.70 -11.43
CA LYS A 175 2.07 -17.63 -12.12
C LYS A 175 1.93 -16.37 -12.95
N PHE A 176 2.17 -15.20 -12.36
CA PHE A 176 1.95 -13.93 -13.04
C PHE A 176 3.11 -13.50 -13.94
N SER A 177 4.36 -13.87 -13.61
CA SER A 177 5.50 -13.53 -14.46
C SER A 177 5.59 -14.41 -15.72
N SER A 178 5.04 -15.63 -15.71
CA SER A 178 4.98 -16.50 -16.88
C SER A 178 3.78 -16.22 -17.80
N HIS A 179 2.82 -15.40 -17.35
CA HIS A 179 1.62 -15.09 -18.14
C HIS A 179 1.88 -13.86 -19.04
N PRO A 180 1.58 -13.91 -20.35
CA PRO A 180 1.97 -12.86 -21.30
C PRO A 180 1.33 -11.49 -21.05
N ASP A 181 0.13 -11.46 -20.45
CA ASP A 181 -0.61 -10.23 -20.24
C ASP A 181 -0.31 -9.55 -18.88
N TRP A 182 0.35 -10.28 -17.97
CA TRP A 182 0.62 -9.76 -16.63
C TRP A 182 2.04 -9.21 -16.52
N HIS A 183 2.18 -8.07 -15.88
CA HIS A 183 3.46 -7.48 -15.55
C HIS A 183 3.50 -7.00 -14.11
N ARG A 184 4.65 -7.09 -13.48
CA ARG A 184 4.84 -6.72 -12.09
C ARG A 184 5.00 -5.21 -11.93
N LEU A 185 4.21 -4.58 -11.05
CA LEU A 185 4.36 -3.18 -10.64
C LEU A 185 5.16 -3.02 -9.36
N THR A 186 4.95 -3.92 -8.38
CA THR A 186 5.73 -3.97 -7.13
C THR A 186 5.96 -5.43 -6.73
N ASN A 187 6.61 -5.67 -5.61
CA ASN A 187 6.87 -7.04 -5.15
C ASN A 187 5.59 -7.85 -4.83
N THR A 188 4.46 -7.19 -4.59
CA THR A 188 3.19 -7.86 -4.27
C THR A 188 2.08 -7.58 -5.27
N HIS A 189 2.32 -6.70 -6.24
CA HIS A 189 1.29 -6.20 -7.14
C HIS A 189 1.62 -6.46 -8.60
N TRP A 190 0.68 -7.04 -9.32
CA TRP A 190 0.73 -7.27 -10.77
C TRP A 190 -0.41 -6.55 -11.45
N ALA A 191 -0.16 -6.02 -12.64
CA ALA A 191 -1.13 -5.40 -13.52
C ALA A 191 -1.27 -6.20 -14.81
N LYS A 192 -2.50 -6.26 -15.33
CA LYS A 192 -2.85 -6.92 -16.59
C LYS A 192 -3.09 -5.91 -17.70
N THR A 193 -3.61 -4.72 -17.36
CA THR A 193 -3.91 -3.66 -18.32
C THR A 193 -3.25 -2.33 -17.93
N PRO A 194 -3.12 -1.38 -18.86
CA PRO A 194 -2.61 -0.04 -18.56
C PRO A 194 -3.53 0.80 -17.65
N LEU A 195 -4.76 0.38 -17.39
CA LEU A 195 -5.66 1.06 -16.45
C LEU A 195 -5.15 0.96 -15.03
N GLU A 196 -4.51 -0.18 -14.67
CA GLU A 196 -3.92 -0.34 -13.35
C GLU A 196 -2.55 0.36 -13.26
N ARG A 197 -2.52 1.50 -12.59
CA ARG A 197 -1.32 2.32 -12.39
C ARG A 197 -0.74 2.20 -10.99
N ASN A 198 -1.54 1.74 -10.03
CA ASN A 198 -1.20 1.65 -8.60
C ASN A 198 -0.61 2.97 -8.07
N LEU A 199 -1.14 4.09 -8.54
CA LEU A 199 -0.51 5.39 -8.37
C LEU A 199 -0.50 5.84 -6.90
N TYR A 200 -1.63 5.66 -6.20
CA TYR A 200 -1.70 5.99 -4.77
C TYR A 200 -0.63 5.25 -3.96
N ASN A 201 -0.53 3.93 -4.09
CA ASN A 201 0.42 3.13 -3.32
C ASN A 201 1.87 3.50 -3.65
N ARG A 202 2.19 3.74 -4.92
CA ARG A 202 3.53 4.17 -5.35
C ARG A 202 3.91 5.53 -4.77
N LEU A 203 3.00 6.49 -4.78
CA LEU A 203 3.23 7.83 -4.21
C LEU A 203 3.29 7.79 -2.68
N ALA A 204 2.37 7.06 -2.03
CA ALA A 204 2.28 6.99 -0.58
C ALA A 204 3.50 6.30 0.05
N LYS A 205 4.06 5.27 -0.59
CA LYS A 205 5.28 4.59 -0.14
C LYS A 205 6.54 5.46 -0.34
N GLY A 206 6.56 6.27 -1.39
CA GLY A 206 7.67 7.17 -1.71
C GLY A 206 7.70 8.44 -0.86
N PRO A 207 8.49 9.46 -1.26
CA PRO A 207 8.62 10.72 -0.55
C PRO A 207 7.47 11.72 -0.78
N SER A 208 6.45 11.35 -1.57
CA SER A 208 5.33 12.24 -1.87
C SER A 208 4.48 12.54 -0.65
N ASP A 209 3.92 13.73 -0.59
CA ASP A 209 2.96 14.11 0.43
C ASP A 209 1.63 13.34 0.30
N CYS A 210 0.99 13.07 1.43
CA CYS A 210 -0.31 12.40 1.52
C CYS A 210 -1.12 13.04 2.65
N LEU A 211 -2.22 13.72 2.32
CA LEU A 211 -3.09 14.36 3.30
C LEU A 211 -4.15 13.38 3.81
N PRO A 212 -4.19 13.07 5.11
CA PRO A 212 -5.24 12.23 5.68
C PRO A 212 -6.47 13.07 6.06
N PHE A 213 -7.66 12.61 5.71
CA PHE A 213 -8.92 13.30 6.04
C PHE A 213 -9.80 12.51 7.01
N GLY A 214 -9.91 11.20 6.83
CA GLY A 214 -10.82 10.34 7.59
C GLY A 214 -10.36 10.02 9.01
N CYS A 215 -11.30 9.56 9.82
CA CYS A 215 -11.05 9.04 11.16
C CYS A 215 -10.01 7.90 11.10
N GLY A 216 -8.94 8.01 11.88
CA GLY A 216 -7.84 7.03 11.91
C GLY A 216 -6.90 7.04 10.71
N ALA A 217 -7.13 7.91 9.72
CA ALA A 217 -6.25 8.02 8.56
C ALA A 217 -4.86 8.52 8.95
N GLY A 218 -3.83 7.94 8.34
CA GLY A 218 -2.45 8.39 8.47
C GLY A 218 -1.98 9.12 7.23
N GLY A 219 -1.05 10.06 7.39
CA GLY A 219 -0.49 10.80 6.27
C GLY A 219 0.81 11.51 6.60
N LYS A 220 1.31 12.24 5.63
CA LYS A 220 2.55 13.02 5.74
C LYS A 220 2.50 14.27 4.87
N LEU A 221 3.07 15.34 5.34
CA LEU A 221 3.21 16.60 4.61
C LEU A 221 4.49 17.29 5.07
N PHE A 222 5.31 17.71 4.12
CA PHE A 222 6.62 18.34 4.38
C PHE A 222 7.51 17.51 5.32
N GLY A 223 7.44 16.18 5.21
CA GLY A 223 8.18 15.26 6.08
C GLY A 223 7.57 15.02 7.47
N TYR A 224 6.66 15.87 7.93
CA TYR A 224 5.86 15.57 9.12
C TYR A 224 4.89 14.45 8.82
N SER A 225 4.84 13.45 9.67
CA SER A 225 3.83 12.39 9.59
C SER A 225 2.88 12.47 10.78
N TRP A 226 1.61 12.24 10.54
CA TRP A 226 0.60 12.24 11.61
C TRP A 226 -0.50 11.25 11.34
N MET A 227 -1.24 10.97 12.40
CA MET A 227 -2.43 10.13 12.36
C MET A 227 -3.61 10.93 12.92
N GLN A 228 -4.74 10.81 12.26
CA GLN A 228 -6.01 11.36 12.73
C GLN A 228 -6.52 10.60 13.97
N GLU A 229 -7.40 11.25 14.76
CA GLU A 229 -8.07 10.60 15.88
C GLU A 229 -8.78 9.31 15.42
N ARG A 230 -8.61 8.24 16.20
CA ARG A 230 -9.07 6.89 15.85
C ARG A 230 -10.47 6.58 16.36
N LYS A 231 -10.96 7.35 17.33
CA LYS A 231 -12.32 7.22 17.87
C LYS A 231 -13.27 8.10 17.08
N LEU A 232 -14.16 7.49 16.30
CA LEU A 232 -15.05 8.21 15.38
C LEU A 232 -15.82 9.34 16.06
N ALA A 233 -16.43 9.09 17.23
CA ALA A 233 -17.20 10.12 17.95
C ALA A 233 -16.34 11.33 18.35
N LYS A 234 -15.09 11.08 18.78
CA LYS A 234 -14.17 12.17 19.15
C LYS A 234 -13.65 12.89 17.90
N TRP A 235 -13.36 12.16 16.83
CA TRP A 235 -12.97 12.73 15.55
C TRP A 235 -14.07 13.67 15.02
N SER A 236 -15.33 13.22 15.03
CA SER A 236 -16.49 14.00 14.59
C SER A 236 -16.66 15.27 15.43
N ASP A 237 -16.65 15.16 16.76
CA ASP A 237 -16.76 16.31 17.66
C ASP A 237 -15.66 17.37 17.41
N MET A 238 -14.41 16.92 17.15
CA MET A 238 -13.32 17.85 16.81
C MET A 238 -13.56 18.54 15.48
N VAL A 239 -14.01 17.79 14.45
CA VAL A 239 -14.32 18.36 13.13
C VAL A 239 -15.46 19.36 13.21
N ASP A 240 -16.53 19.03 13.92
CA ASP A 240 -17.70 19.91 14.12
C ASP A 240 -17.33 21.21 14.82
N LYS A 241 -16.35 21.20 15.71
CA LYS A 241 -15.74 22.35 16.36
C LYS A 241 -14.72 23.10 15.49
N GLY A 242 -14.50 22.69 14.26
CA GLY A 242 -13.51 23.27 13.34
C GLY A 242 -12.05 22.99 13.72
N LEU A 243 -11.81 22.04 14.61
CA LEU A 243 -10.47 21.62 15.02
C LEU A 243 -9.90 20.59 14.04
N LYS A 244 -8.58 20.51 13.95
CA LYS A 244 -7.90 19.42 13.23
C LYS A 244 -7.84 18.18 14.14
N PRO A 245 -8.45 17.05 13.78
CA PRO A 245 -8.55 15.89 14.64
C PRO A 245 -7.25 15.06 14.64
N VAL A 246 -6.13 15.68 14.98
CA VAL A 246 -4.81 15.04 15.02
C VAL A 246 -4.64 14.30 16.34
N PHE A 247 -4.38 12.99 16.27
CA PHE A 247 -4.07 12.14 17.42
C PHE A 247 -2.60 12.20 17.80
N VAL A 248 -1.71 12.07 16.82
CA VAL A 248 -0.26 12.11 16.99
C VAL A 248 0.40 12.72 15.76
N MET A 249 1.44 13.51 15.97
CA MET A 249 2.29 14.09 14.92
C MET A 249 3.75 13.84 15.26
N MET A 250 4.50 13.42 14.24
CA MET A 250 5.94 13.19 14.32
C MET A 250 6.67 14.17 13.41
N LYS A 251 7.76 14.73 13.91
CA LYS A 251 8.65 15.59 13.12
C LYS A 251 9.36 14.76 12.03
N PRO A 252 9.76 15.38 10.90
CA PRO A 252 10.59 14.73 9.92
C PRO A 252 11.91 14.27 10.56
N GLN A 253 12.29 13.05 10.22
CA GLN A 253 13.65 12.60 10.51
C GLN A 253 14.62 13.29 9.55
N GLU A 254 15.86 13.45 10.01
CA GLU A 254 16.93 13.92 9.13
C GLU A 254 17.03 13.03 7.89
N HIS A 255 17.23 13.63 6.72
CA HIS A 255 17.30 12.92 5.43
C HIS A 255 16.08 12.05 5.08
N TRP A 256 14.89 12.34 5.64
CA TRP A 256 13.67 11.53 5.45
C TRP A 256 13.34 11.26 3.98
N THR A 257 13.58 12.23 3.08
CA THR A 257 13.30 12.07 1.65
C THR A 257 14.20 11.01 1.01
N LEU A 258 15.50 11.03 1.33
CA LEU A 258 16.46 10.02 0.89
C LEU A 258 16.05 8.63 1.44
N MET A 259 15.74 8.55 2.74
CA MET A 259 15.33 7.30 3.37
C MET A 259 14.07 6.72 2.73
N ARG A 260 13.08 7.57 2.44
CA ARG A 260 11.85 7.14 1.76
C ARG A 260 12.09 6.73 0.33
N THR A 261 12.96 7.44 -0.40
CA THR A 261 13.34 7.07 -1.76
C THR A 261 14.04 5.71 -1.78
N LEU A 262 15.00 5.48 -0.88
CA LEU A 262 15.67 4.19 -0.75
C LEU A 262 14.68 3.07 -0.42
N ALA A 263 13.85 3.25 0.61
CA ALA A 263 12.86 2.24 1.01
C ALA A 263 11.91 1.90 -0.14
N SER A 264 11.32 2.91 -0.78
CA SER A 264 10.38 2.69 -1.89
C SER A 264 11.04 2.05 -3.11
N SER A 265 12.31 2.33 -3.37
CA SER A 265 13.06 1.70 -4.47
C SER A 265 13.27 0.21 -4.20
N VAL A 266 13.69 -0.17 -2.99
CA VAL A 266 13.82 -1.58 -2.58
C VAL A 266 12.48 -2.32 -2.63
N GLU A 267 11.39 -1.66 -2.21
CA GLU A 267 10.03 -2.24 -2.26
C GLU A 267 9.48 -2.40 -3.69
N SER A 268 9.91 -1.57 -4.63
CA SER A 268 9.37 -1.57 -5.99
C SER A 268 10.04 -2.58 -6.92
N GLY A 269 11.23 -3.06 -6.60
CA GLY A 269 11.96 -4.02 -7.45
C GLY A 269 13.42 -3.63 -7.66
N PRO A 270 13.96 -3.70 -8.89
CA PRO A 270 15.34 -3.33 -9.17
C PRO A 270 15.66 -1.87 -8.82
N PHE A 271 16.82 -1.64 -8.22
CA PHE A 271 17.24 -0.30 -7.77
C PHE A 271 18.74 -0.05 -8.00
N ASN A 272 19.11 1.24 -8.11
CA ASN A 272 20.49 1.71 -8.30
C ASN A 272 20.85 2.69 -7.19
N LEU A 273 21.77 2.29 -6.30
CA LEU A 273 22.16 3.12 -5.14
C LEU A 273 22.89 4.40 -5.58
N ARG A 274 23.66 4.35 -6.68
CA ARG A 274 24.36 5.53 -7.21
C ARG A 274 23.37 6.57 -7.73
N GLU A 275 22.36 6.13 -8.44
CA GLU A 275 21.29 6.99 -8.95
C GLU A 275 20.48 7.60 -7.78
N ILE A 276 20.07 6.76 -6.82
CA ILE A 276 19.35 7.23 -5.63
C ILE A 276 20.17 8.28 -4.88
N GLY A 277 21.45 8.00 -4.57
CA GLY A 277 22.32 8.94 -3.89
C GLY A 277 22.60 10.21 -4.71
N GLY A 278 22.78 10.06 -6.02
CA GLY A 278 23.03 11.16 -6.94
C GLY A 278 21.89 12.21 -6.96
N ASN A 279 20.64 11.77 -6.81
CA ASN A 279 19.49 12.67 -6.69
C ASN A 279 19.56 13.58 -5.45
N PHE A 280 20.38 13.25 -4.48
CA PHE A 280 20.58 13.99 -3.22
C PHE A 280 22.01 14.50 -3.03
N ASN A 281 22.88 14.38 -4.04
CA ASN A 281 24.30 14.74 -4.02
C ASN A 281 25.10 14.02 -2.92
N VAL A 282 24.75 12.76 -2.64
CA VAL A 282 25.43 11.93 -1.62
C VAL A 282 25.82 10.57 -2.16
N ASP A 283 26.94 10.03 -1.71
CA ASP A 283 27.33 8.65 -1.99
C ASP A 283 26.75 7.72 -0.93
N ILE A 284 25.68 6.99 -1.29
CA ILE A 284 25.11 5.93 -0.45
C ILE A 284 25.55 4.54 -0.90
N GLU A 285 26.15 4.40 -2.08
CA GLU A 285 26.60 3.10 -2.58
C GLU A 285 27.75 2.55 -1.74
N LYS A 286 28.77 3.37 -1.53
CA LYS A 286 29.96 2.97 -0.77
C LYS A 286 29.62 2.51 0.66
N PRO A 287 28.86 3.27 1.46
CA PRO A 287 28.54 2.87 2.82
C PRO A 287 27.56 1.67 2.89
N LEU A 288 26.64 1.50 1.94
CA LEU A 288 25.72 0.37 1.91
C LEU A 288 26.28 -0.89 1.24
N LYS A 289 27.46 -0.79 0.61
CA LYS A 289 28.10 -1.92 -0.08
C LYS A 289 28.19 -3.21 0.76
N PRO A 290 28.61 -3.16 2.06
CA PRO A 290 28.66 -4.37 2.88
C PRO A 290 27.31 -5.06 3.06
N VAL A 291 26.22 -4.28 3.17
CA VAL A 291 24.85 -4.80 3.28
C VAL A 291 24.42 -5.47 1.97
N MET A 292 24.70 -4.81 0.84
CA MET A 292 24.38 -5.35 -0.49
C MET A 292 25.15 -6.67 -0.76
N GLU A 293 26.43 -6.72 -0.42
CA GLU A 293 27.25 -7.93 -0.56
C GLU A 293 26.74 -9.10 0.30
N GLN A 294 26.29 -8.80 1.54
CA GLN A 294 25.64 -9.81 2.37
C GLN A 294 24.35 -10.33 1.74
N TRP A 295 23.52 -9.46 1.20
CA TRP A 295 22.26 -9.86 0.56
C TRP A 295 22.48 -10.65 -0.73
N ILE A 296 23.50 -10.30 -1.51
CA ILE A 296 23.91 -11.09 -2.68
C ILE A 296 24.36 -12.49 -2.23
N LYS A 297 25.23 -12.57 -1.22
CA LYS A 297 25.70 -13.84 -0.68
C LYS A 297 24.56 -14.69 -0.10
N ALA A 298 23.55 -14.07 0.47
CA ALA A 298 22.36 -14.74 0.99
C ALA A 298 21.34 -15.13 -0.10
N GLY A 299 21.59 -14.80 -1.37
CA GLY A 299 20.69 -15.09 -2.48
C GLY A 299 19.44 -14.21 -2.52
N LEU A 300 19.46 -13.05 -1.84
CA LEU A 300 18.35 -12.09 -1.83
C LEU A 300 18.43 -11.06 -2.97
N LEU A 301 19.64 -10.77 -3.45
CA LEU A 301 19.90 -9.85 -4.55
C LEU A 301 20.80 -10.48 -5.60
N GLU A 302 20.59 -10.06 -6.84
CA GLU A 302 21.54 -10.17 -7.94
C GLU A 302 22.05 -8.78 -8.32
N LYS A 303 23.30 -8.69 -8.82
CA LYS A 303 23.87 -7.43 -9.29
C LYS A 303 24.29 -7.57 -10.75
N SER A 304 23.83 -6.61 -11.59
CA SER A 304 24.26 -6.47 -12.98
C SER A 304 24.65 -5.01 -13.23
N GLY A 305 25.94 -4.77 -13.42
CA GLY A 305 26.46 -3.39 -13.46
C GLY A 305 26.19 -2.64 -12.13
N ASP A 306 25.51 -1.53 -12.21
CA ASP A 306 25.11 -0.71 -11.04
C ASP A 306 23.71 -1.07 -10.50
N LEU A 307 23.00 -2.00 -11.17
CA LEU A 307 21.63 -2.37 -10.82
C LEU A 307 21.62 -3.57 -9.85
N TYR A 308 20.94 -3.40 -8.74
CA TYR A 308 20.60 -4.46 -7.79
C TYR A 308 19.17 -4.94 -8.06
N SER A 309 19.00 -6.24 -8.30
CA SER A 309 17.69 -6.84 -8.59
C SER A 309 17.32 -7.84 -7.50
N PRO A 310 16.19 -7.67 -6.80
CA PRO A 310 15.73 -8.67 -5.84
C PRO A 310 15.41 -10.00 -6.54
N THR A 311 15.97 -11.10 -6.03
CA THR A 311 15.54 -12.46 -6.38
C THR A 311 14.13 -12.71 -5.87
N VAL A 312 13.51 -13.85 -6.18
CA VAL A 312 12.20 -14.22 -5.60
C VAL A 312 12.26 -14.22 -4.07
N ALA A 313 13.36 -14.70 -3.49
CA ALA A 313 13.58 -14.65 -2.05
C ALA A 313 13.70 -13.20 -1.54
N GLY A 314 14.44 -12.33 -2.24
CA GLY A 314 14.54 -10.92 -1.90
C GLY A 314 13.21 -10.19 -2.02
N GLN A 315 12.41 -10.51 -3.01
CA GLN A 315 11.05 -9.98 -3.16
C GLN A 315 10.13 -10.39 -2.01
N PHE A 316 10.23 -11.62 -1.52
CA PHE A 316 9.49 -12.07 -0.34
C PHE A 316 9.90 -11.28 0.91
N TRP A 317 11.17 -10.97 1.07
CA TRP A 317 11.72 -10.23 2.21
C TRP A 317 11.76 -8.70 2.02
N TYR A 318 11.12 -8.16 1.00
CA TYR A 318 11.27 -6.75 0.60
C TYR A 318 11.03 -5.74 1.74
N VAL A 319 10.04 -5.98 2.60
CA VAL A 319 9.73 -5.09 3.74
C VAL A 319 10.91 -5.04 4.72
N THR A 320 11.42 -6.21 5.09
CA THR A 320 12.58 -6.32 5.99
C THR A 320 13.83 -5.72 5.37
N MET A 321 14.06 -5.96 4.08
CA MET A 321 15.21 -5.39 3.37
C MET A 321 15.12 -3.85 3.29
N ALA A 322 13.97 -3.29 2.96
CA ALA A 322 13.77 -1.85 2.93
C ALA A 322 14.00 -1.21 4.31
N GLN A 323 13.49 -1.83 5.37
CA GLN A 323 13.71 -1.39 6.73
C GLN A 323 15.20 -1.43 7.11
N LEU A 324 15.87 -2.56 6.91
CA LEU A 324 17.28 -2.72 7.23
C LEU A 324 18.20 -1.80 6.41
N ALA A 325 17.89 -1.56 5.12
CA ALA A 325 18.63 -0.59 4.31
C ALA A 325 18.56 0.82 4.89
N THR A 326 17.37 1.26 5.30
CA THR A 326 17.17 2.59 5.89
C THR A 326 17.78 2.70 7.28
N GLU A 327 17.70 1.66 8.10
CA GLU A 327 18.36 1.62 9.42
C GLU A 327 19.89 1.67 9.28
N ALA A 328 20.46 0.87 8.38
CA ALA A 328 21.90 0.88 8.11
C ALA A 328 22.37 2.27 7.62
N LEU A 329 21.64 2.88 6.69
CA LEU A 329 21.97 4.21 6.20
C LEU A 329 21.84 5.27 7.31
N THR A 330 20.79 5.20 8.14
CA THR A 330 20.62 6.09 9.30
C THR A 330 21.79 6.00 10.26
N MET A 331 22.26 4.77 10.58
CA MET A 331 23.40 4.55 11.47
C MET A 331 24.72 5.07 10.88
N ILE A 332 24.88 5.02 9.57
CA ILE A 332 26.05 5.54 8.87
C ILE A 332 26.04 7.06 8.88
N ILE A 333 24.93 7.68 8.48
CA ILE A 333 24.76 9.13 8.44
C ILE A 333 24.96 9.75 9.83
N SER A 334 24.44 9.11 10.88
CA SER A 334 24.60 9.63 12.26
C SER A 334 26.06 9.68 12.76
N LYS A 335 26.96 8.96 12.10
CA LYS A 335 28.40 8.90 12.46
C LYS A 335 29.29 9.72 11.52
N ASP A 336 28.75 10.16 10.39
CA ASP A 336 29.51 10.87 9.36
C ASP A 336 29.10 12.35 9.32
N ASP A 337 30.02 13.23 9.79
CA ASP A 337 29.77 14.66 9.84
C ASP A 337 29.58 15.30 8.46
N SER A 338 30.04 14.66 7.37
CA SER A 338 29.81 15.14 6.00
C SER A 338 28.31 15.16 5.63
N PHE A 339 27.52 14.25 6.19
CA PHE A 339 26.07 14.23 6.00
C PHE A 339 25.33 15.31 6.81
N LYS A 340 25.93 15.81 7.91
CA LYS A 340 25.31 16.83 8.75
C LYS A 340 25.30 18.22 8.10
N ALA A 341 26.22 18.46 7.17
CA ALA A 341 26.38 19.74 6.50
C ALA A 341 25.55 19.87 5.21
N ASP A 342 24.92 18.79 4.74
CA ASP A 342 24.24 18.79 3.46
C ASP A 342 22.78 19.25 3.59
N PRO A 343 22.32 20.18 2.73
CA PRO A 343 20.95 20.66 2.70
C PRO A 343 19.91 19.64 2.20
N ILE A 344 20.17 18.33 2.23
CA ILE A 344 19.20 17.28 1.88
C ILE A 344 17.89 17.45 2.66
N THR A 345 17.95 18.02 3.85
CA THR A 345 16.78 18.47 4.62
C THR A 345 16.03 19.63 3.97
N GLN A 346 16.60 20.29 2.94
CA GLN A 346 15.99 21.40 2.21
C GLN A 346 15.29 20.96 0.93
N SER A 347 15.38 19.69 0.54
CA SER A 347 14.79 19.23 -0.71
C SER A 347 13.27 19.20 -0.65
N VAL A 348 12.63 19.87 -1.59
CA VAL A 348 11.22 19.95 -1.93
C VAL A 348 10.43 21.01 -1.15
N TYR A 349 10.61 21.15 0.18
CA TYR A 349 9.90 22.16 0.97
C TYR A 349 10.85 22.83 1.97
N SER A 350 10.89 24.15 1.98
CA SER A 350 11.71 24.84 2.98
C SER A 350 11.14 24.61 4.39
N PRO A 351 11.98 24.49 5.44
CA PRO A 351 11.52 24.43 6.82
C PRO A 351 10.51 25.53 7.19
N ASN A 352 10.69 26.72 6.62
CA ASN A 352 9.80 27.87 6.81
C ASN A 352 8.38 27.62 6.26
N GLN A 353 8.20 26.83 5.19
CA GLN A 353 6.89 26.49 4.66
C GLN A 353 6.18 25.47 5.56
N ALA A 354 6.90 24.50 6.09
CA ALA A 354 6.36 23.53 7.04
C ALA A 354 5.97 24.22 8.37
N GLU A 355 6.80 25.13 8.89
CA GLU A 355 6.50 25.90 10.08
C GLU A 355 5.33 26.89 9.86
N ALA A 356 5.25 27.54 8.72
CA ALA A 356 4.14 28.42 8.36
C ALA A 356 2.81 27.64 8.34
N TRP A 357 2.83 26.43 7.79
CA TRP A 357 1.67 25.55 7.77
C TRP A 357 1.27 25.08 9.18
N LEU A 358 2.25 24.68 10.02
CA LEU A 358 2.01 24.32 11.42
C LEU A 358 1.43 25.50 12.23
N LYS A 359 1.91 26.71 12.00
CA LYS A 359 1.36 27.93 12.63
C LYS A 359 -0.08 28.21 12.21
N THR A 360 -0.48 27.85 10.98
CA THR A 360 -1.89 27.97 10.55
C THR A 360 -2.80 26.93 11.16
N ILE A 361 -2.28 25.75 11.51
CA ILE A 361 -3.03 24.73 12.24
C ILE A 361 -3.27 25.15 13.69
N ASN A 362 -2.24 25.70 14.33
CA ASN A 362 -2.30 26.06 15.77
C ASN A 362 -2.95 27.42 16.06
N LYS A 363 -3.07 28.30 15.07
CA LYS A 363 -3.69 29.65 15.24
C LYS A 363 -5.21 29.67 15.42
N ARG A 364 -5.88 28.52 15.52
CA ARG A 364 -7.31 28.44 15.83
C ARG A 364 -7.62 28.01 17.27
N GLU A 365 -6.60 28.04 18.14
CA GLU A 365 -6.75 27.79 19.59
C GLU A 365 -6.76 29.09 20.41
N GLU A 366 -6.73 30.26 19.78
CA GLU A 366 -7.03 31.56 20.35
C GLU A 366 -8.33 32.14 19.69
#